data_9097628380e3769fdae334239d2df751
#
_entry.id   9097628380e3769fdae334239d2df751
#
_cell.length_a   1.000
_cell.length_b   1.000
_cell.length_c   1.000
_cell.angle_alpha   90.00
_cell.angle_beta   90.00
_cell.angle_gamma   90.00
#
_symmetry.space_group_name_H-M   'P 1'
#
loop_
_entity.id
_entity.type
_entity.pdbx_description
1 polymer ?
#
loop_
_entity_poly.entity_id
_entity_poly.type
_entity_poly.pdbx_seq_one_letter_code
_entity_poly.pdbx_strand_id
1 'polypeptide(L)'
;MQVAMAIEFRDVWLEGFYEEDQSHKKIPSTIATALYRKLQILDAATQESDLRVPLGNRFEHLQGSLSGWCSIRVNKQYRLIFRWAAGLAHDTYLDPHAYKG
;
A
#
# COMPACT_ATOMS: atom_id res chain seq x y z
N MET A 1 -15.10 -19.15 -7.17
CA MET A 1 -13.93 -18.86 -8.01
C MET A 1 -13.11 -17.74 -7.41
N GLN A 2 -11.82 -17.90 -7.36
CA GLN A 2 -10.95 -16.91 -6.78
C GLN A 2 -10.50 -15.91 -7.82
N VAL A 3 -10.60 -14.64 -7.48
CA VAL A 3 -10.15 -13.58 -8.37
C VAL A 3 -8.67 -13.34 -8.10
N ALA A 4 -7.90 -13.18 -9.17
CA ALA A 4 -6.48 -12.89 -9.03
C ALA A 4 -6.30 -11.57 -8.31
N MET A 5 -5.33 -11.52 -7.41
CA MET A 5 -5.02 -10.31 -6.68
C MET A 5 -4.27 -9.34 -7.55
N ALA A 6 -4.61 -8.07 -7.43
CA ALA A 6 -3.91 -7.01 -8.13
C ALA A 6 -2.77 -6.42 -7.29
N ILE A 7 -2.48 -7.03 -6.14
CA ILE A 7 -1.38 -6.61 -5.28
C ILE A 7 -0.44 -7.78 -5.06
N GLU A 8 0.84 -7.54 -5.30
CA GLU A 8 1.88 -8.48 -4.93
C GLU A 8 2.51 -7.94 -3.65
N PHE A 9 2.50 -8.72 -2.58
CA PHE A 9 2.98 -8.29 -1.28
C PHE A 9 4.42 -8.74 -1.04
N ARG A 10 5.23 -7.85 -0.48
CA ARG A 10 6.56 -8.22 -0.05
C ARG A 10 6.50 -9.09 1.22
N ASP A 11 5.59 -8.75 2.12
CA ASP A 11 5.52 -9.38 3.43
C ASP A 11 4.25 -10.22 3.59
N VAL A 12 4.44 -11.47 4.00
CA VAL A 12 3.33 -12.41 4.18
C VAL A 12 2.31 -11.91 5.21
N TRP A 13 2.80 -11.22 6.24
CA TRP A 13 1.89 -10.75 7.29
C TRP A 13 0.95 -9.63 6.79
N LEU A 14 1.40 -8.85 5.83
CA LEU A 14 0.53 -7.82 5.25
C LEU A 14 -0.52 -8.46 4.33
N GLU A 15 -0.10 -9.47 3.58
CA GLU A 15 -1.01 -10.22 2.75
C GLU A 15 -2.08 -10.89 3.60
N GLY A 16 -1.70 -11.52 4.71
CA GLY A 16 -2.64 -12.16 5.62
C GLY A 16 -3.62 -11.17 6.23
N PHE A 17 -3.14 -9.97 6.54
CA PHE A 17 -4.02 -8.92 7.02
C PHE A 17 -5.10 -8.59 6.01
N TYR A 18 -4.70 -8.44 4.76
CA TYR A 18 -5.64 -8.01 3.71
C TYR A 18 -6.57 -9.14 3.27
N GLU A 19 -6.03 -10.32 3.08
CA GLU A 19 -6.80 -11.42 2.50
C GLU A 19 -7.52 -12.27 3.53
N GLU A 20 -6.99 -12.36 4.74
CA GLU A 20 -7.51 -13.30 5.73
C GLU A 20 -7.91 -12.63 7.03
N ASP A 21 -7.95 -11.31 7.05
CA ASP A 21 -8.37 -10.53 8.22
C ASP A 21 -7.53 -10.88 9.45
N GLN A 22 -6.24 -11.13 9.26
CA GLN A 22 -5.35 -11.47 10.34
C GLN A 22 -4.67 -10.23 10.89
N SER A 23 -4.64 -10.08 12.20
CA SER A 23 -3.90 -8.98 12.81
C SER A 23 -2.42 -9.34 12.87
N HIS A 24 -1.58 -8.33 13.05
CA HIS A 24 -0.14 -8.53 13.17
C HIS A 24 0.45 -7.43 14.03
N LYS A 25 1.50 -7.75 14.76
CA LYS A 25 2.11 -6.78 15.69
C LYS A 25 2.63 -5.53 15.00
N LYS A 26 2.96 -5.63 13.71
CA LYS A 26 3.46 -4.48 12.95
C LYS A 26 2.34 -3.61 12.42
N ILE A 27 1.10 -3.98 12.65
CA ILE A 27 -0.06 -3.19 12.23
C ILE A 27 -0.80 -2.70 13.48
N PRO A 28 -0.57 -1.45 13.89
CA PRO A 28 -1.31 -0.92 15.03
C PRO A 28 -2.80 -0.95 14.76
N SER A 29 -3.59 -1.29 15.77
CA SER A 29 -5.03 -1.35 15.60
C SER A 29 -5.61 0.00 15.17
N THR A 30 -4.94 1.10 15.54
CA THR A 30 -5.42 2.43 15.20
C THR A 30 -5.37 2.74 13.72
N ILE A 31 -4.57 2.03 12.94
CA ILE A 31 -4.49 2.27 11.50
C ILE A 31 -5.15 1.18 10.68
N ALA A 32 -5.66 0.13 11.33
CA ALA A 32 -6.13 -1.05 10.60
C ALA A 32 -7.20 -0.73 9.56
N THR A 33 -8.21 0.06 9.93
CA THR A 33 -9.28 0.41 9.00
C THR A 33 -8.76 1.23 7.82
N ALA A 34 -7.93 2.22 8.11
CA ALA A 34 -7.38 3.06 7.05
C ALA A 34 -6.46 2.25 6.13
N LEU A 35 -5.65 1.37 6.71
CA LEU A 35 -4.77 0.52 5.93
C LEU A 35 -5.57 -0.39 5.00
N TYR A 36 -6.61 -1.02 5.52
CA TYR A 36 -7.44 -1.91 4.70
C TYR A 36 -8.04 -1.16 3.52
N ARG A 37 -8.55 0.06 3.76
CA ARG A 37 -9.13 0.88 2.70
C ARG A 37 -8.10 1.23 1.63
N LYS A 38 -6.87 1.55 2.04
CA LYS A 38 -5.84 1.90 1.07
C LYS A 38 -5.42 0.69 0.26
N LEU A 39 -5.38 -0.48 0.89
CA LEU A 39 -5.12 -1.72 0.15
C LEU A 39 -6.23 -2.01 -0.84
N GLN A 40 -7.49 -1.72 -0.50
CA GLN A 40 -8.59 -1.87 -1.45
C GLN A 40 -8.44 -0.95 -2.65
N ILE A 41 -8.01 0.28 -2.43
CA ILE A 41 -7.76 1.21 -3.52
C ILE A 41 -6.67 0.67 -4.44
N LEU A 42 -5.60 0.17 -3.84
CA LEU A 42 -4.48 -0.38 -4.58
C LEU A 42 -4.91 -1.60 -5.40
N ASP A 43 -5.74 -2.44 -4.80
CA ASP A 43 -6.22 -3.66 -5.43
C ASP A 43 -7.15 -3.37 -6.61
N ALA A 44 -7.95 -2.33 -6.50
CA ALA A 44 -8.91 -1.97 -7.54
C ALA A 44 -8.30 -1.15 -8.68
N ALA A 45 -7.16 -0.53 -8.46
CA ALA A 45 -6.55 0.36 -9.44
C ALA A 45 -6.05 -0.42 -10.65
N THR A 46 -6.30 0.11 -11.84
CA THR A 46 -5.80 -0.47 -13.07
C THR A 46 -4.84 0.47 -13.78
N GLN A 47 -4.78 1.72 -13.35
CA GLN A 47 -3.86 2.70 -13.91
C GLN A 47 -3.45 3.66 -12.80
N GLU A 48 -2.33 4.32 -13.03
CA GLU A 48 -1.74 5.18 -12.01
C GLU A 48 -2.69 6.29 -11.56
N SER A 49 -3.48 6.84 -12.48
CA SER A 49 -4.40 7.92 -12.12
C SER A 49 -5.42 7.49 -11.07
N ASP A 50 -5.74 6.20 -11.00
CA ASP A 50 -6.66 5.69 -9.98
C ASP A 50 -6.08 5.84 -8.57
N LEU A 51 -4.76 5.89 -8.46
CA LEU A 51 -4.09 5.99 -7.18
C LEU A 51 -4.02 7.43 -6.65
N ARG A 52 -4.39 8.39 -7.49
CA ARG A 52 -4.38 9.80 -7.10
C ARG A 52 -5.70 10.25 -6.50
N VAL A 53 -6.68 9.35 -6.42
CA VAL A 53 -8.01 9.65 -5.89
C VAL A 53 -8.30 8.66 -4.78
N PRO A 54 -8.70 9.12 -3.58
CA PRO A 54 -8.88 10.52 -3.17
C PRO A 54 -7.53 11.25 -3.01
N LEU A 55 -7.58 12.55 -2.96
CA LEU A 55 -6.36 13.35 -2.82
C LEU A 55 -5.58 13.02 -1.55
N GLY A 56 -6.28 12.54 -0.53
CA GLY A 56 -5.64 12.13 0.71
C GLY A 56 -4.66 10.97 0.57
N ASN A 57 -4.69 10.24 -0.56
CA ASN A 57 -3.71 9.20 -0.84
C ASN A 57 -2.30 9.76 -0.96
N ARG A 58 -2.17 11.02 -1.36
CA ARG A 58 -0.90 11.66 -1.59
C ARG A 58 0.05 10.76 -2.37
N PHE A 59 -0.44 10.27 -3.50
CA PHE A 59 0.37 9.41 -4.35
C PHE A 59 1.63 10.14 -4.78
N GLU A 60 2.77 9.46 -4.69
CA GLU A 60 4.07 10.02 -5.07
C GLU A 60 4.92 8.98 -5.77
N HIS A 61 5.71 9.46 -6.73
CA HIS A 61 6.85 8.71 -7.22
C HIS A 61 8.03 9.06 -6.32
N LEU A 62 8.66 8.06 -5.73
CA LEU A 62 9.74 8.28 -4.78
C LEU A 62 11.06 8.51 -5.52
N GLN A 63 12.01 9.10 -4.80
CA GLN A 63 13.29 9.48 -5.36
C GLN A 63 14.44 8.96 -4.53
N GLY A 64 15.67 9.21 -4.98
CA GLY A 64 16.85 8.76 -4.27
C GLY A 64 16.97 7.26 -4.30
N SER A 65 17.22 6.66 -3.15
CA SER A 65 17.41 5.22 -3.04
C SER A 65 16.15 4.43 -3.37
N LEU A 66 14.98 5.09 -3.34
CA LEU A 66 13.71 4.46 -3.69
C LEU A 66 13.20 4.89 -5.05
N SER A 67 14.09 5.38 -5.91
CA SER A 67 13.71 5.71 -7.28
C SER A 67 13.12 4.49 -7.96
N GLY A 68 11.99 4.67 -8.63
CA GLY A 68 11.26 3.56 -9.24
C GLY A 68 10.16 2.99 -8.36
N TRP A 69 10.06 3.46 -7.13
CA TRP A 69 9.00 3.08 -6.21
C TRP A 69 7.97 4.19 -6.09
N CYS A 70 6.79 3.82 -5.63
CA CYS A 70 5.69 4.76 -5.42
C CYS A 70 5.17 4.60 -4.00
N SER A 71 4.42 5.59 -3.53
CA SER A 71 3.77 5.46 -2.23
C SER A 71 2.38 6.07 -2.25
N ILE A 72 1.51 5.53 -1.40
CA ILE A 72 0.27 6.19 -1.02
C ILE A 72 0.21 6.25 0.50
N ARG A 73 -0.45 7.28 1.00
CA ARG A 73 -0.48 7.58 2.42
C ARG A 73 -1.59 6.81 3.11
N VAL A 74 -1.26 6.13 4.22
CA VAL A 74 -2.26 5.50 5.07
C VAL A 74 -2.78 6.51 6.10
N ASN A 75 -1.85 7.16 6.80
CA ASN A 75 -2.15 8.23 7.74
C ASN A 75 -0.93 9.15 7.82
N LYS A 76 -0.85 9.97 8.87
CA LYS A 76 0.27 10.90 9.00
C LYS A 76 1.62 10.21 9.05
N GLN A 77 1.68 8.99 9.55
CA GLN A 77 2.93 8.29 9.78
C GLN A 77 3.16 7.15 8.80
N TYR A 78 2.12 6.40 8.45
CA TYR A 78 2.28 5.17 7.68
C TYR A 78 2.00 5.37 6.21
N ARG A 79 2.78 4.68 5.36
CA ARG A 79 2.59 4.68 3.92
C ARG A 79 2.65 3.26 3.40
N LEU A 80 1.98 3.02 2.26
CA LEU A 80 2.19 1.81 1.49
C LEU A 80 3.17 2.15 0.38
N ILE A 81 4.22 1.34 0.27
CA ILE A 81 5.26 1.54 -0.74
C ILE A 81 5.24 0.35 -1.68
N PHE A 82 5.33 0.61 -2.97
CA PHE A 82 5.19 -0.42 -3.97
C PHE A 82 5.83 0.04 -5.28
N ARG A 83 6.04 -0.93 -6.18
CA ARG A 83 6.44 -0.62 -7.55
C ARG A 83 5.22 -0.81 -8.43
N TRP A 84 4.93 0.16 -9.27
CA TRP A 84 3.76 0.11 -10.14
C TRP A 84 4.21 -0.27 -11.54
N ALA A 85 3.72 -1.39 -12.04
CA ALA A 85 4.05 -1.85 -13.39
C ALA A 85 2.91 -2.71 -13.92
N ALA A 86 2.61 -2.56 -15.19
CA ALA A 86 1.60 -3.36 -15.88
C ALA A 86 0.23 -3.32 -15.17
N GLY A 87 -0.09 -2.18 -14.57
CA GLY A 87 -1.38 -2.01 -13.89
C GLY A 87 -1.46 -2.72 -12.55
N LEU A 88 -0.33 -3.09 -11.97
CA LEU A 88 -0.29 -3.83 -10.71
C LEU A 88 0.71 -3.22 -9.74
N ALA A 89 0.42 -3.36 -8.45
CA ALA A 89 1.34 -2.98 -7.39
C ALA A 89 2.22 -4.18 -7.05
N HIS A 90 3.53 -4.01 -7.13
CA HIS A 90 4.50 -5.09 -6.88
C HIS A 90 5.31 -4.80 -5.63
N ASP A 91 5.69 -5.85 -4.91
CA ASP A 91 6.57 -5.79 -3.74
C ASP A 91 6.03 -4.81 -2.68
N THR A 92 4.74 -4.84 -2.48
CA THR A 92 4.05 -3.87 -1.62
C THR A 92 4.35 -4.11 -0.14
N TYR A 93 4.70 -3.06 0.57
CA TYR A 93 4.95 -3.16 1.99
C TYR A 93 4.47 -1.92 2.74
N LEU A 94 4.27 -2.10 4.04
CA LEU A 94 3.85 -1.03 4.94
C LEU A 94 5.09 -0.39 5.54
N ASP A 95 5.21 0.93 5.38
CA ASP A 95 6.34 1.68 5.89
C ASP A 95 5.87 2.59 7.02
N PRO A 96 6.46 2.49 8.22
CA PRO A 96 6.08 3.37 9.31
C PRO A 96 6.53 4.80 9.11
N HIS A 97 7.32 5.08 8.09
CA HIS A 97 7.75 6.44 7.75
C HIS A 97 8.34 7.14 8.96
N ALA A 98 9.23 6.44 9.65
CA ALA A 98 9.79 6.94 10.89
C ALA A 98 10.86 7.99 10.69
N TYR A 99 11.33 8.18 9.49
CA TYR A 99 12.39 9.16 9.24
C TYR A 99 11.83 10.58 9.31
N LYS A 100 12.70 11.49 9.58
CA LYS A 100 12.34 12.91 9.60
C LYS A 100 12.45 13.46 8.21
N GLY A 101 11.38 14.01 7.75
CA GLY A 101 11.32 14.58 6.41
C GLY A 101 12.09 15.85 6.30
#